data_4116f3730ec8a6e61205c226cf659f25
#
_entry.id   4116f3730ec8a6e61205c226cf659f25
#
_cell.length_a   1.000
_cell.length_b   1.000
_cell.length_c   1.000
_cell.angle_alpha   90.00
_cell.angle_beta   90.00
_cell.angle_gamma   90.00
#
_symmetry.space_group_name_H-M   'P 1'
#
loop_
_entity.id
_entity.type
_entity.pdbx_description
1 polymer ?
#
loop_
_entity_poly.entity_id
_entity_poly.type
_entity_poly.pdbx_seq_one_letter_code
_entity_poly.pdbx_strand_id
1 'polypeptide(L)'
;MQSIYELIQKNPEFYAWVFGGVNLLWLLFSYFNKQRHERDLKQLEQDLRYKADRRLKIFDLKASEYAKYVTDLDSFGKKNQIEMPERLQPIFDEYLQNYLMATESGDEDRERQVIGWFGSQVSALMNEGLKDVLKLKSESNRLKLIATNEMLQTFDKLEQLTQESMDCT
;
A
#
# COMPACT_ATOMS: atom_id res chain seq x y z
N MET A 1 43.55 52.53 31.37
CA MET A 1 44.11 51.18 31.54
C MET A 1 45.14 51.09 32.66
N GLN A 2 45.83 52.16 33.02
CA GLN A 2 46.84 52.19 34.14
C GLN A 2 46.23 51.91 35.51
N SER A 3 44.99 52.35 35.83
CA SER A 3 44.33 52.15 37.12
C SER A 3 43.96 50.70 37.48
N ILE A 4 43.71 49.86 36.46
CA ILE A 4 43.41 48.43 36.67
C ILE A 4 44.67 47.65 37.01
N TYR A 5 45.78 47.98 36.37
CA TYR A 5 47.08 47.38 36.66
C TYR A 5 47.59 47.69 38.07
N GLU A 6 47.42 48.89 38.54
CA GLU A 6 47.76 49.31 39.92
C GLU A 6 46.91 48.64 40.98
N LEU A 7 45.59 48.40 40.67
CA LEU A 7 44.69 47.69 41.57
C LEU A 7 45.06 46.17 41.68
N ILE A 8 45.45 45.56 40.58
CA ILE A 8 45.90 44.15 40.55
C ILE A 8 47.23 43.97 41.30
N GLN A 9 48.16 44.95 41.16
CA GLN A 9 49.46 44.96 41.86
C GLN A 9 49.32 45.10 43.38
N LYS A 10 48.28 45.79 43.84
CA LYS A 10 47.99 46.03 45.27
C LYS A 10 47.47 44.84 46.03
N ASN A 11 46.76 43.92 45.39
CA ASN A 11 46.22 42.70 45.99
C ASN A 11 46.24 41.52 45.01
N PRO A 12 47.40 40.97 44.64
CA PRO A 12 47.51 39.94 43.62
C PRO A 12 46.80 38.64 44.00
N GLU A 13 46.79 38.27 45.27
CA GLU A 13 46.10 37.05 45.76
C GLU A 13 44.59 37.09 45.57
N PHE A 14 43.99 38.27 45.84
CA PHE A 14 42.54 38.44 45.68
C PHE A 14 42.11 38.25 44.19
N TYR A 15 42.85 38.86 43.27
CA TYR A 15 42.54 38.72 41.85
C TYR A 15 42.81 37.32 41.32
N ALA A 16 43.82 36.61 41.82
CA ALA A 16 44.06 35.21 41.47
C ALA A 16 42.90 34.29 41.89
N TRP A 17 42.34 34.54 43.12
CA TRP A 17 41.15 33.81 43.57
C TRP A 17 39.89 34.13 42.76
N VAL A 18 39.67 35.38 42.41
CA VAL A 18 38.54 35.82 41.58
C VAL A 18 38.65 35.19 40.19
N PHE A 19 39.83 35.22 39.59
CA PHE A 19 40.07 34.66 38.26
C PHE A 19 39.94 33.11 38.26
N GLY A 20 40.42 32.43 39.29
CA GLY A 20 40.22 31.04 39.53
C GLY A 20 38.75 30.66 39.66
N GLY A 21 37.99 31.44 40.45
CA GLY A 21 36.54 31.22 40.61
C GLY A 21 35.75 31.42 39.34
N VAL A 22 36.05 32.44 38.54
CA VAL A 22 35.40 32.71 37.25
C VAL A 22 35.70 31.58 36.26
N ASN A 23 36.95 31.11 36.18
CA ASN A 23 37.32 30.00 35.31
C ASN A 23 36.59 28.69 35.71
N LEU A 24 36.48 28.42 37.01
CA LEU A 24 35.80 27.24 37.51
C LEU A 24 34.30 27.27 37.19
N LEU A 25 33.66 28.44 37.35
CA LEU A 25 32.26 28.66 36.96
C LEU A 25 32.08 28.50 35.46
N TRP A 26 33.02 28.99 34.64
CA TRP A 26 32.97 28.84 33.19
C TRP A 26 33.09 27.38 32.75
N LEU A 27 33.97 26.60 33.37
CA LEU A 27 34.14 25.18 33.11
C LEU A 27 32.88 24.40 33.46
N LEU A 28 32.26 24.68 34.62
CA LEU A 28 30.99 24.08 35.01
C LEU A 28 29.85 24.44 34.05
N PHE A 29 29.74 25.69 33.68
CA PHE A 29 28.73 26.14 32.70
C PHE A 29 28.94 25.47 31.34
N SER A 30 30.18 25.42 30.84
CA SER A 30 30.52 24.77 29.58
C SER A 30 30.20 23.27 29.61
N TYR A 31 30.48 22.59 30.72
CA TYR A 31 30.15 21.16 30.94
C TYR A 31 28.65 20.92 30.88
N PHE A 32 27.86 21.68 31.61
CA PHE A 32 26.41 21.53 31.60
C PHE A 32 25.78 21.89 30.25
N ASN A 33 26.28 22.92 29.59
CA ASN A 33 25.82 23.32 28.26
C ASN A 33 26.10 22.21 27.23
N LYS A 34 27.29 21.63 27.24
CA LYS A 34 27.66 20.51 26.36
C LYS A 34 26.74 19.30 26.61
N GLN A 35 26.48 18.97 27.88
CA GLN A 35 25.61 17.84 28.22
C GLN A 35 24.15 18.05 27.77
N ARG A 36 23.65 19.29 27.81
CA ARG A 36 22.33 19.62 27.25
C ARG A 36 22.30 19.42 25.72
N HIS A 37 23.27 20.00 25.02
CA HIS A 37 23.36 19.83 23.57
C HIS A 37 23.49 18.37 23.12
N GLU A 38 24.21 17.55 23.85
CA GLU A 38 24.33 16.13 23.53
C GLU A 38 22.99 15.38 23.73
N ARG A 39 22.19 15.76 24.74
CA ARG A 39 20.86 15.21 24.95
C ARG A 39 19.90 15.61 23.83
N ASP A 40 19.90 16.90 23.48
CA ASP A 40 19.04 17.44 22.44
C ASP A 40 19.36 16.80 21.06
N LEU A 41 20.66 16.62 20.76
CA LEU A 41 21.11 15.93 19.55
C LEU A 41 20.65 14.45 19.51
N LYS A 42 20.78 13.74 20.62
CA LYS A 42 20.32 12.35 20.72
C LYS A 42 18.81 12.23 20.55
N GLN A 43 18.03 13.14 21.14
CA GLN A 43 16.59 13.17 20.97
C GLN A 43 16.22 13.45 19.52
N LEU A 44 16.87 14.45 18.88
CA LEU A 44 16.63 14.76 17.48
C LEU A 44 17.00 13.57 16.56
N GLU A 45 18.11 12.91 16.83
CA GLU A 45 18.51 11.70 16.08
C GLU A 45 17.49 10.57 16.22
N GLN A 46 17.00 10.32 17.44
CA GLN A 46 15.96 9.31 17.69
C GLN A 46 14.66 9.65 16.99
N ASP A 47 14.23 10.91 17.02
CA ASP A 47 13.02 11.37 16.33
C ASP A 47 13.15 11.23 14.81
N LEU A 48 14.31 11.57 14.26
CA LEU A 48 14.57 11.41 12.83
C LEU A 48 14.60 9.94 12.41
N ARG A 49 15.24 9.07 13.19
CA ARG A 49 15.23 7.62 12.95
C ARG A 49 13.81 7.06 13.02
N TYR A 50 13.04 7.41 14.04
CA TYR A 50 11.66 6.98 14.16
C TYR A 50 10.78 7.41 12.98
N LYS A 51 10.93 8.67 12.53
CA LYS A 51 10.22 9.18 11.35
C LYS A 51 10.65 8.47 10.07
N ALA A 52 11.95 8.19 9.91
CA ALA A 52 12.47 7.44 8.77
C ALA A 52 11.94 6.01 8.75
N ASP A 53 12.02 5.30 9.87
CA ASP A 53 11.52 3.92 9.99
C ASP A 53 10.00 3.82 9.74
N ARG A 54 9.25 4.80 10.24
CA ARG A 54 7.80 4.87 9.99
C ARG A 54 7.50 5.08 8.52
N ARG A 55 8.24 5.96 7.83
CA ARG A 55 8.07 6.19 6.38
C ARG A 55 8.42 4.94 5.58
N LEU A 56 9.49 4.25 5.95
CA LEU A 56 9.93 3.03 5.31
C LEU A 56 8.87 1.93 5.46
N LYS A 57 8.34 1.71 6.67
CA LYS A 57 7.27 0.75 6.92
C LYS A 57 6.00 1.05 6.13
N ILE A 58 5.62 2.32 6.02
CA ILE A 58 4.46 2.74 5.21
C ILE A 58 4.74 2.48 3.73
N PHE A 59 5.95 2.77 3.26
CA PHE A 59 6.34 2.50 1.88
C PHE A 59 6.30 1.00 1.57
N ASP A 60 6.88 0.16 2.43
CA ASP A 60 6.89 -1.29 2.26
C ASP A 60 5.48 -1.88 2.27
N LEU A 61 4.62 -1.39 3.16
CA LEU A 61 3.22 -1.79 3.19
C LEU A 61 2.52 -1.44 1.87
N LYS A 62 2.70 -0.22 1.38
CA LYS A 62 2.12 0.21 0.10
C LYS A 62 2.63 -0.63 -1.06
N ALA A 63 3.94 -0.82 -1.14
CA ALA A 63 4.56 -1.60 -2.19
C ALA A 63 4.04 -3.06 -2.20
N SER A 64 3.93 -3.67 -1.03
CA SER A 64 3.37 -5.01 -0.87
C SER A 64 1.91 -5.11 -1.32
N GLU A 65 1.07 -4.15 -0.92
CA GLU A 65 -0.34 -4.12 -1.31
C GLU A 65 -0.52 -3.90 -2.82
N TYR A 66 0.28 -3.02 -3.43
CA TYR A 66 0.25 -2.81 -4.87
C TYR A 66 0.72 -4.04 -5.64
N ALA A 67 1.82 -4.67 -5.21
CA ALA A 67 2.33 -5.88 -5.85
C ALA A 67 1.28 -7.00 -5.81
N LYS A 68 0.59 -7.16 -4.68
CA LYS A 68 -0.50 -8.12 -4.54
C LYS A 68 -1.64 -7.83 -5.50
N TYR A 69 -2.10 -6.58 -5.57
CA TYR A 69 -3.20 -6.21 -6.48
C TYR A 69 -2.85 -6.46 -7.95
N VAL A 70 -1.63 -6.10 -8.37
CA VAL A 70 -1.17 -6.37 -9.75
C VAL A 70 -1.17 -7.87 -10.04
N THR A 71 -0.71 -8.69 -9.11
CA THR A 71 -0.71 -10.16 -9.24
C THR A 71 -2.14 -10.72 -9.34
N ASP A 72 -3.06 -10.22 -8.50
CA ASP A 72 -4.47 -10.64 -8.54
C ASP A 72 -5.15 -10.18 -9.83
N LEU A 73 -4.82 -8.99 -10.35
CA LEU A 73 -5.32 -8.49 -11.63
C LEU A 73 -4.81 -9.33 -12.82
N ASP A 74 -3.53 -9.67 -12.83
CA ASP A 74 -2.93 -10.54 -13.86
C ASP A 74 -3.55 -11.94 -13.84
N SER A 75 -3.71 -12.51 -12.66
CA SER A 75 -4.40 -13.80 -12.46
C SER A 75 -5.84 -13.76 -12.96
N PHE A 76 -6.58 -12.68 -12.67
CA PHE A 76 -7.92 -12.48 -13.17
C PHE A 76 -7.95 -12.37 -14.70
N GLY A 77 -7.03 -11.60 -15.29
CA GLY A 77 -6.90 -11.49 -16.75
C GLY A 77 -6.67 -12.85 -17.41
N LYS A 78 -5.73 -13.63 -16.89
CA LYS A 78 -5.41 -14.98 -17.37
C LYS A 78 -6.63 -15.92 -17.26
N LYS A 79 -7.31 -15.90 -16.12
CA LYS A 79 -8.49 -16.72 -15.90
C LYS A 79 -9.61 -16.42 -16.91
N ASN A 80 -9.89 -15.14 -17.17
CA ASN A 80 -10.93 -14.74 -18.11
C ASN A 80 -10.55 -14.96 -19.57
N GLN A 81 -9.31 -14.73 -19.96
CA GLN A 81 -8.89 -14.83 -21.35
C GLN A 81 -8.58 -16.26 -21.81
N ILE A 82 -8.12 -17.12 -20.92
CA ILE A 82 -7.66 -18.46 -21.26
C ILE A 82 -8.57 -19.52 -20.63
N GLU A 83 -8.69 -19.52 -19.30
CA GLU A 83 -9.37 -20.61 -18.60
C GLU A 83 -10.88 -20.62 -18.80
N MET A 84 -11.54 -19.44 -18.88
CA MET A 84 -12.98 -19.36 -19.09
C MET A 84 -13.42 -19.92 -20.45
N PRO A 85 -12.81 -19.55 -21.59
CA PRO A 85 -13.12 -20.16 -22.88
C PRO A 85 -12.86 -21.67 -22.89
N GLU A 86 -11.75 -22.14 -22.31
CA GLU A 86 -11.43 -23.57 -22.22
C GLU A 86 -12.48 -24.37 -21.40
N ARG A 87 -13.06 -23.75 -20.38
CA ARG A 87 -14.13 -24.37 -19.57
C ARG A 87 -15.50 -24.28 -20.24
N LEU A 88 -15.76 -23.21 -20.98
CA LEU A 88 -17.04 -23.01 -21.65
C LEU A 88 -17.19 -23.93 -22.88
N GLN A 89 -16.13 -24.16 -23.62
CA GLN A 89 -16.14 -24.95 -24.85
C GLN A 89 -16.72 -26.38 -24.64
N PRO A 90 -16.25 -27.20 -23.69
CA PRO A 90 -16.80 -28.54 -23.48
C PRO A 90 -18.29 -28.51 -23.04
N ILE A 91 -18.68 -27.50 -22.27
CA ILE A 91 -20.10 -27.33 -21.85
C ILE A 91 -20.95 -27.04 -23.09
N PHE A 92 -20.47 -26.23 -24.00
CA PHE A 92 -21.17 -25.89 -25.25
C PHE A 92 -21.23 -27.07 -26.20
N ASP A 93 -20.16 -27.82 -26.35
CA ASP A 93 -20.12 -29.04 -27.18
C ASP A 93 -21.06 -30.10 -26.66
N GLU A 94 -21.10 -30.34 -25.35
CA GLU A 94 -22.06 -31.28 -24.71
C GLU A 94 -23.52 -30.83 -24.86
N TYR A 95 -23.77 -29.51 -24.71
CA TYR A 95 -25.07 -28.93 -24.94
C TYR A 95 -25.54 -29.19 -26.38
N LEU A 96 -24.72 -28.84 -27.38
CA LEU A 96 -25.08 -29.02 -28.78
C LEU A 96 -25.38 -30.50 -29.12
N GLN A 97 -24.52 -31.41 -28.66
CA GLN A 97 -24.70 -32.84 -28.91
C GLN A 97 -26.02 -33.37 -28.30
N ASN A 98 -26.27 -33.07 -27.05
CA ASN A 98 -27.46 -33.52 -26.35
C ASN A 98 -28.74 -32.88 -26.88
N TYR A 99 -28.68 -31.59 -27.24
CA TYR A 99 -29.82 -30.87 -27.82
C TYR A 99 -30.19 -31.41 -29.20
N LEU A 100 -29.25 -31.64 -30.09
CA LEU A 100 -29.48 -32.22 -31.41
C LEU A 100 -30.07 -33.61 -31.32
N MET A 101 -29.57 -34.47 -30.42
CA MET A 101 -30.13 -35.80 -30.19
C MET A 101 -31.60 -35.75 -29.66
N ALA A 102 -31.91 -34.81 -28.77
CA ALA A 102 -33.27 -34.64 -28.26
C ALA A 102 -34.22 -34.16 -29.36
N THR A 103 -33.79 -33.20 -30.20
CA THR A 103 -34.56 -32.67 -31.31
C THR A 103 -34.80 -33.73 -32.39
N GLU A 104 -33.78 -34.52 -32.75
CA GLU A 104 -33.96 -35.65 -33.70
C GLU A 104 -34.94 -36.73 -33.21
N SER A 105 -34.97 -36.95 -31.90
CA SER A 105 -35.90 -37.93 -31.30
C SER A 105 -37.33 -37.39 -31.08
N GLY A 106 -37.53 -36.05 -31.24
CA GLY A 106 -38.78 -35.37 -30.93
C GLY A 106 -39.15 -35.35 -29.44
N ASP A 107 -38.16 -35.49 -28.56
CA ASP A 107 -38.36 -35.54 -27.11
C ASP A 107 -38.27 -34.13 -26.49
N GLU A 108 -39.40 -33.43 -26.44
CA GLU A 108 -39.49 -32.08 -25.89
C GLU A 108 -39.07 -31.98 -24.41
N ASP A 109 -39.31 -33.03 -23.61
CA ASP A 109 -38.95 -33.01 -22.20
C ASP A 109 -37.41 -33.09 -22.04
N ARG A 110 -36.79 -33.89 -22.88
CA ARG A 110 -35.31 -33.96 -22.93
C ARG A 110 -34.69 -32.66 -23.42
N GLU A 111 -35.28 -32.00 -24.43
CA GLU A 111 -34.81 -30.67 -24.88
C GLU A 111 -34.84 -29.66 -23.72
N ARG A 112 -35.93 -29.60 -22.97
CA ARG A 112 -36.05 -28.68 -21.80
C ARG A 112 -35.02 -28.99 -20.72
N GLN A 113 -34.75 -30.26 -20.45
CA GLN A 113 -33.72 -30.68 -19.50
C GLN A 113 -32.33 -30.25 -19.92
N VAL A 114 -31.96 -30.40 -21.19
CA VAL A 114 -30.69 -30.01 -21.75
C VAL A 114 -30.50 -28.48 -21.68
N ILE A 115 -31.52 -27.70 -22.03
CA ILE A 115 -31.52 -26.26 -21.92
C ILE A 115 -31.33 -25.83 -20.44
N GLY A 116 -32.06 -26.45 -19.52
CA GLY A 116 -31.96 -26.18 -18.08
C GLY A 116 -30.57 -26.50 -17.52
N TRP A 117 -29.99 -27.63 -17.93
CA TRP A 117 -28.65 -28.03 -17.58
C TRP A 117 -27.62 -26.98 -18.07
N PHE A 118 -27.67 -26.62 -19.37
CA PHE A 118 -26.79 -25.62 -19.94
C PHE A 118 -26.88 -24.27 -19.22
N GLY A 119 -28.11 -23.79 -18.99
CA GLY A 119 -28.34 -22.57 -18.23
C GLY A 119 -27.72 -22.59 -16.83
N SER A 120 -27.80 -23.76 -16.15
CA SER A 120 -27.19 -23.93 -14.82
C SER A 120 -25.65 -23.88 -14.86
N GLN A 121 -25.03 -24.50 -15.86
CA GLN A 121 -23.57 -24.50 -16.04
C GLN A 121 -23.03 -23.09 -16.36
N VAL A 122 -23.67 -22.40 -17.29
CA VAL A 122 -23.33 -21.02 -17.64
C VAL A 122 -23.50 -20.08 -16.44
N SER A 123 -24.64 -20.22 -15.72
CA SER A 123 -24.86 -19.42 -14.51
C SER A 123 -23.83 -19.68 -13.42
N ALA A 124 -23.36 -20.90 -13.24
CA ALA A 124 -22.31 -21.24 -12.30
C ALA A 124 -20.99 -20.56 -12.67
N LEU A 125 -20.59 -20.58 -13.96
CA LEU A 125 -19.40 -19.89 -14.47
C LEU A 125 -19.49 -18.37 -14.31
N MET A 126 -20.65 -17.78 -14.63
CA MET A 126 -20.87 -16.35 -14.47
C MET A 126 -20.78 -15.91 -13.00
N ASN A 127 -21.36 -16.70 -12.08
CA ASN A 127 -21.28 -16.42 -10.64
C ASN A 127 -19.84 -16.51 -10.11
N GLU A 128 -19.03 -17.40 -10.66
CA GLU A 128 -17.60 -17.47 -10.30
C GLU A 128 -16.86 -16.20 -10.79
N GLY A 129 -17.08 -15.81 -12.03
CA GLY A 129 -16.50 -14.58 -12.58
C GLY A 129 -16.90 -13.32 -11.80
N LEU A 130 -18.18 -13.21 -11.42
CA LEU A 130 -18.67 -12.11 -10.58
C LEU A 130 -17.98 -12.04 -9.22
N LYS A 131 -17.72 -13.18 -8.57
CA LYS A 131 -16.99 -13.20 -7.30
C LYS A 131 -15.57 -12.66 -7.46
N ASP A 132 -14.89 -13.01 -8.55
CA ASP A 132 -13.55 -12.53 -8.82
C ASP A 132 -13.53 -11.01 -9.09
N VAL A 133 -14.50 -10.50 -9.84
CA VAL A 133 -14.67 -9.05 -10.07
C VAL A 133 -14.93 -8.30 -8.75
N LEU A 134 -15.81 -8.82 -7.91
CA LEU A 134 -16.10 -8.22 -6.60
C LEU A 134 -14.89 -8.23 -5.68
N LYS A 135 -14.09 -9.28 -5.72
CA LYS A 135 -12.81 -9.36 -4.99
C LYS A 135 -11.87 -8.26 -5.44
N LEU A 136 -11.62 -8.15 -6.75
CA LEU A 136 -10.74 -7.11 -7.32
C LEU A 136 -11.22 -5.70 -6.99
N LYS A 137 -12.53 -5.45 -7.08
CA LYS A 137 -13.13 -4.17 -6.72
C LYS A 137 -12.92 -3.83 -5.25
N SER A 138 -13.07 -4.81 -4.35
CA SER A 138 -12.79 -4.64 -2.93
C SER A 138 -11.32 -4.31 -2.67
N GLU A 139 -10.40 -4.98 -3.35
CA GLU A 139 -8.96 -4.71 -3.23
C GLU A 139 -8.57 -3.35 -3.82
N SER A 140 -9.14 -2.97 -4.96
CA SER A 140 -8.99 -1.64 -5.55
C SER A 140 -9.42 -0.54 -4.57
N ASN A 141 -10.60 -0.69 -3.94
CA ASN A 141 -11.07 0.26 -2.94
C ASN A 141 -10.14 0.36 -1.72
N ARG A 142 -9.56 -0.76 -1.30
CA ARG A 142 -8.57 -0.77 -0.21
C ARG A 142 -7.30 -0.03 -0.60
N LEU A 143 -6.84 -0.20 -1.83
CA LEU A 143 -5.67 0.52 -2.36
C LEU A 143 -5.93 2.02 -2.49
N LYS A 144 -7.14 2.45 -2.85
CA LYS A 144 -7.51 3.87 -2.91
C LYS A 144 -7.31 4.57 -1.56
N LEU A 145 -7.48 3.89 -0.43
CA LEU A 145 -7.25 4.47 0.90
C LEU A 145 -5.78 4.80 1.20
N ILE A 146 -4.85 4.12 0.55
CA ILE A 146 -3.41 4.29 0.76
C ILE A 146 -2.70 4.92 -0.46
N ALA A 147 -3.44 5.15 -1.54
CA ALA A 147 -2.94 5.67 -2.80
C ALA A 147 -2.55 7.16 -2.70
N THR A 148 -1.65 7.58 -3.56
CA THR A 148 -1.39 9.00 -3.82
C THR A 148 -2.45 9.54 -4.79
N ASN A 149 -2.59 10.88 -4.87
CA ASN A 149 -3.57 11.51 -5.77
C ASN A 149 -3.36 11.11 -7.24
N GLU A 150 -2.13 10.94 -7.69
CA GLU A 150 -1.82 10.50 -9.05
C GLU A 150 -2.29 9.05 -9.31
N MET A 151 -2.12 8.18 -8.31
CA MET A 151 -2.59 6.80 -8.39
C MET A 151 -4.11 6.71 -8.34
N LEU A 152 -4.79 7.56 -7.57
CA LEU A 152 -6.24 7.63 -7.55
C LEU A 152 -6.80 7.93 -8.94
N GLN A 153 -6.23 8.90 -9.66
CA GLN A 153 -6.62 9.21 -11.04
C GLN A 153 -6.42 8.02 -11.99
N THR A 154 -5.37 7.23 -11.77
CA THR A 154 -5.11 6.04 -12.57
C THR A 154 -6.14 4.94 -12.28
N PHE A 155 -6.50 4.72 -11.03
CA PHE A 155 -7.54 3.77 -10.64
C PHE A 155 -8.91 4.17 -11.19
N ASP A 156 -9.27 5.45 -11.13
CA ASP A 156 -10.54 5.95 -11.65
C ASP A 156 -10.64 5.76 -13.17
N LYS A 157 -9.53 6.01 -13.91
CA LYS A 157 -9.47 5.71 -15.36
C LYS A 157 -9.62 4.22 -15.64
N LEU A 158 -9.01 3.36 -14.85
CA LEU A 158 -9.08 1.92 -15.02
C LEU A 158 -10.50 1.39 -14.75
N GLU A 159 -11.18 1.93 -13.73
CA GLU A 159 -12.58 1.62 -13.46
C GLU A 159 -13.50 2.09 -14.61
N GLN A 160 -13.27 3.29 -15.14
CA GLN A 160 -14.04 3.81 -16.27
C GLN A 160 -13.88 2.91 -17.50
N LEU A 161 -12.64 2.56 -17.88
CA LEU A 161 -12.38 1.67 -19.02
C LEU A 161 -12.99 0.28 -18.83
N THR A 162 -12.98 -0.23 -17.59
CA THR A 162 -13.60 -1.52 -17.27
C THR A 162 -15.11 -1.43 -17.42
N GLN A 163 -15.74 -0.35 -16.95
CA GLN A 163 -17.17 -0.13 -17.11
C GLN A 163 -17.57 0.02 -18.58
N GLU A 164 -16.85 0.83 -19.35
CA GLU A 164 -17.06 0.98 -20.79
C GLU A 164 -16.95 -0.36 -21.55
N SER A 165 -15.99 -1.21 -21.15
CA SER A 165 -15.85 -2.56 -21.73
C SER A 165 -17.03 -3.48 -21.40
N MET A 166 -17.63 -3.35 -20.22
CA MET A 166 -18.81 -4.13 -19.84
C MET A 166 -20.10 -3.64 -20.53
N ASP A 167 -20.20 -2.34 -20.76
CA ASP A 167 -21.39 -1.73 -21.42
C ASP A 167 -21.41 -1.97 -22.94
N CYS A 168 -20.25 -2.33 -23.54
CA CYS A 168 -20.13 -2.68 -24.96
C CYS A 168 -20.42 -4.16 -25.29
N THR A 169 -20.66 -5.01 -24.26
CA THR A 169 -20.93 -6.44 -24.43
C THR A 169 -22.38 -6.77 -24.22
#